data_49eed3f8dec89f319349cced3bb6737e
#
_entry.id   49eed3f8dec89f319349cced3bb6737e
#
_cell.length_a   1.000
_cell.length_b   1.000
_cell.length_c   1.000
_cell.angle_alpha   90.00
_cell.angle_beta   90.00
_cell.angle_gamma   90.00
#
_symmetry.space_group_name_H-M   'P 1'
#
loop_
_entity.id
_entity.type
_entity.pdbx_description
1 polymer ?
#
loop_
_entity_poly.entity_id
_entity_poly.type
_entity_poly.pdbx_seq_one_letter_code
_entity_poly.pdbx_strand_id
1 'polypeptide(L)'
;MSGFLDSIRCGDCECSVDWGERRNTMASIAAGVLFFTGWWIIIDAAVKYPDQEFFNHAFHACGVIATVAFLMINAVSNGQVRGDSYSEGCMGQTGARVWLFIGFMLAFGSLIASMWILFGGFVVPQTKHFIVVMFLFSEKPVVYPGIAVFFQNAFIFFGGLVFKFGRTEDLWQ
;
A
#
# COMPACT_ATOMS: atom_id res chain seq x y z
N MET A 1 -65.05 0.34 -7.33
CA MET A 1 -64.13 1.07 -6.44
C MET A 1 -63.02 0.17 -5.96
N SER A 2 -62.20 -0.38 -6.82
CA SER A 2 -61.11 -1.30 -6.44
C SER A 2 -59.83 -1.11 -7.27
N GLY A 3 -59.63 0.08 -7.82
CA GLY A 3 -58.46 0.37 -8.65
C GLY A 3 -57.39 1.27 -8.02
N PHE A 4 -57.61 1.75 -6.78
CA PHE A 4 -56.66 2.70 -6.17
C PHE A 4 -55.61 2.03 -5.29
N LEU A 5 -55.88 0.79 -4.83
CA LEU A 5 -54.96 0.05 -3.97
C LEU A 5 -53.95 -0.85 -4.73
N ASP A 6 -54.19 -1.09 -6.03
CA ASP A 6 -53.23 -1.82 -6.87
C ASP A 6 -52.05 -0.96 -7.36
N SER A 7 -52.18 0.38 -7.22
CA SER A 7 -51.09 1.30 -7.54
C SER A 7 -50.07 1.53 -6.42
N ILE A 8 -50.28 0.90 -5.26
CA ILE A 8 -49.35 0.93 -4.10
C ILE A 8 -48.68 -0.45 -3.92
N ARG A 9 -48.60 -1.25 -4.94
CA ARG A 9 -47.51 -2.17 -5.02
C ARG A 9 -46.27 -1.32 -5.31
N CYS A 10 -45.55 -0.94 -4.24
CA CYS A 10 -44.14 -0.66 -4.34
C CYS A 10 -43.57 -1.83 -5.12
N GLY A 11 -43.22 -1.58 -6.39
CA GLY A 11 -42.38 -2.48 -7.13
C GLY A 11 -41.26 -2.88 -6.21
N ASP A 12 -40.96 -4.15 -6.22
CA ASP A 12 -39.82 -4.72 -5.46
C ASP A 12 -38.67 -3.73 -5.62
N CYS A 13 -38.46 -2.87 -4.60
CA CYS A 13 -37.17 -2.34 -4.31
C CYS A 13 -36.36 -3.58 -3.91
N GLU A 14 -35.94 -4.36 -4.90
CA GLU A 14 -34.73 -5.11 -4.78
C GLU A 14 -33.64 -4.07 -4.50
N CYS A 15 -33.47 -3.76 -3.22
CA CYS A 15 -32.20 -3.36 -2.71
C CYS A 15 -31.28 -4.59 -2.86
N SER A 16 -31.01 -4.97 -4.10
CA SER A 16 -29.78 -5.67 -4.41
C SER A 16 -28.69 -4.64 -4.14
N VAL A 17 -28.34 -4.54 -2.85
CA VAL A 17 -27.13 -3.85 -2.45
C VAL A 17 -26.05 -4.55 -3.24
N ASP A 18 -25.57 -3.86 -4.29
CA ASP A 18 -24.49 -4.41 -5.11
C ASP A 18 -23.24 -4.49 -4.25
N TRP A 19 -23.10 -5.64 -3.58
CA TRP A 19 -21.98 -5.94 -2.69
C TRP A 19 -20.65 -5.85 -3.44
N GLY A 20 -20.66 -6.10 -4.75
CA GLY A 20 -19.48 -5.97 -5.60
C GLY A 20 -19.02 -4.51 -5.70
N GLU A 21 -19.92 -3.59 -6.01
CA GLU A 21 -19.63 -2.16 -6.14
C GLU A 21 -19.19 -1.56 -4.80
N ARG A 22 -19.89 -1.87 -3.72
CA ARG A 22 -19.51 -1.42 -2.38
C ARG A 22 -18.15 -1.95 -1.97
N ARG A 23 -17.87 -3.22 -2.23
CA ARG A 23 -16.56 -3.82 -1.93
C ARG A 23 -15.44 -3.14 -2.69
N ASN A 24 -15.64 -2.85 -3.98
CA ASN A 24 -14.67 -2.15 -4.81
C ASN A 24 -14.40 -0.73 -4.34
N THR A 25 -15.45 0.00 -3.96
CA THR A 25 -15.34 1.35 -3.41
C THR A 25 -14.61 1.35 -2.08
N MET A 26 -14.97 0.45 -1.16
CA MET A 26 -14.32 0.32 0.14
C MET A 26 -12.84 -0.08 0.02
N ALA A 27 -12.52 -1.03 -0.86
CA ALA A 27 -11.14 -1.43 -1.12
C ALA A 27 -10.30 -0.28 -1.70
N SER A 28 -10.87 0.52 -2.61
CA SER A 28 -10.20 1.68 -3.20
C SER A 28 -9.94 2.77 -2.17
N ILE A 29 -10.93 3.08 -1.32
CA ILE A 29 -10.80 4.06 -0.24
C ILE A 29 -9.75 3.59 0.77
N ALA A 30 -9.83 2.34 1.23
CA ALA A 30 -8.89 1.78 2.20
C ALA A 30 -7.44 1.79 1.67
N ALA A 31 -7.25 1.39 0.41
CA ALA A 31 -5.95 1.43 -0.23
C ALA A 31 -5.39 2.85 -0.35
N GLY A 32 -6.24 3.82 -0.73
CA GLY A 32 -5.87 5.23 -0.79
C GLY A 32 -5.47 5.79 0.57
N VAL A 33 -6.27 5.52 1.61
CA VAL A 33 -5.96 5.94 2.99
C VAL A 33 -4.62 5.37 3.44
N LEU A 34 -4.37 4.08 3.25
CA LEU A 34 -3.09 3.45 3.60
C LEU A 34 -1.93 4.08 2.84
N PHE A 35 -2.05 4.27 1.53
CA PHE A 35 -1.02 4.87 0.70
C PHE A 35 -0.64 6.28 1.15
N PHE A 36 -1.62 7.15 1.33
CA PHE A 36 -1.39 8.53 1.75
C PHE A 36 -0.90 8.63 3.20
N THR A 37 -1.39 7.77 4.10
CA THR A 37 -0.89 7.71 5.48
C THR A 37 0.58 7.32 5.51
N GLY A 38 1.01 6.36 4.69
CA GLY A 38 2.42 5.99 4.57
C GLY A 38 3.30 7.17 4.14
N TRP A 39 2.89 7.90 3.11
CA TRP A 39 3.61 9.10 2.67
C TRP A 39 3.58 10.23 3.70
N TRP A 40 2.47 10.40 4.42
CA TRP A 40 2.37 11.41 5.47
C TRP A 40 3.36 11.18 6.61
N ILE A 41 3.49 9.93 7.05
CA ILE A 41 4.42 9.55 8.13
C ILE A 41 5.87 9.91 7.77
N ILE A 42 6.30 9.62 6.53
CA ILE A 42 7.68 9.92 6.13
C ILE A 42 7.92 11.42 5.96
N ILE A 43 6.92 12.17 5.51
CA ILE A 43 6.99 13.64 5.41
C ILE A 43 7.12 14.24 6.82
N ASP A 44 6.34 13.78 7.80
CA ASP A 44 6.46 14.22 9.19
C ASP A 44 7.85 13.93 9.76
N ALA A 45 8.40 12.73 9.48
CA ALA A 45 9.75 12.40 9.90
C ALA A 45 10.81 13.30 9.24
N ALA A 46 10.67 13.60 7.94
CA ALA A 46 11.60 14.46 7.21
C ALA A 46 11.56 15.92 7.72
N VAL A 47 10.39 16.41 8.12
CA VAL A 47 10.26 17.76 8.70
C VAL A 47 10.84 17.83 10.11
N LYS A 48 10.67 16.78 10.92
CA LYS A 48 11.20 16.73 12.29
C LYS A 48 12.72 16.55 12.33
N TYR A 49 13.29 15.89 11.35
CA TYR A 49 14.72 15.54 11.27
C TYR A 49 15.29 16.01 9.94
N PRO A 50 15.50 17.32 9.73
CA PRO A 50 15.99 17.85 8.46
C PRO A 50 17.47 17.56 8.22
N ASP A 51 18.23 17.23 9.26
CA ASP A 51 19.66 16.99 9.18
C ASP A 51 19.95 15.59 8.59
N GLN A 52 20.82 15.54 7.58
CA GLN A 52 21.22 14.30 6.92
C GLN A 52 21.93 13.31 7.86
N GLU A 53 22.48 13.78 8.97
CA GLU A 53 23.10 12.95 10.00
C GLU A 53 22.09 12.05 10.69
N PHE A 54 20.86 12.55 10.93
CA PHE A 54 19.79 11.79 11.58
C PHE A 54 18.88 11.07 10.58
N PHE A 55 18.72 11.63 9.38
CA PHE A 55 17.85 11.07 8.35
C PHE A 55 18.43 11.21 6.95
N ASN A 56 19.07 10.13 6.45
CA ASN A 56 19.67 10.12 5.14
C ASN A 56 18.59 10.12 4.04
N HIS A 57 18.71 11.04 3.09
CA HIS A 57 17.79 11.14 1.94
C HIS A 57 17.73 9.85 1.09
N ALA A 58 18.78 9.01 1.13
CA ALA A 58 18.76 7.71 0.45
C ALA A 58 17.64 6.77 0.96
N PHE A 59 17.15 6.96 2.18
CA PHE A 59 16.07 6.14 2.74
C PHE A 59 14.72 6.39 2.06
N HIS A 60 14.52 7.58 1.47
CA HIS A 60 13.34 7.88 0.66
C HIS A 60 13.25 7.02 -0.61
N ALA A 61 14.39 6.54 -1.13
CA ALA A 61 14.41 5.66 -2.30
C ALA A 61 13.57 4.39 -2.07
N CYS A 62 13.56 3.86 -0.85
CA CYS A 62 12.75 2.70 -0.47
C CYS A 62 11.25 2.97 -0.69
N GLY A 63 10.74 4.12 -0.25
CA GLY A 63 9.34 4.53 -0.45
C GLY A 63 8.99 4.78 -1.91
N VAL A 64 9.93 5.33 -2.69
CA VAL A 64 9.75 5.51 -4.15
C VAL A 64 9.64 4.15 -4.84
N ILE A 65 10.54 3.21 -4.54
CA ILE A 65 10.48 1.83 -5.10
C ILE A 65 9.18 1.15 -4.71
N ALA A 66 8.75 1.26 -3.45
CA ALA A 66 7.45 0.74 -3.01
C ALA A 66 6.27 1.34 -3.77
N THR A 67 6.33 2.64 -4.07
CA THR A 67 5.30 3.34 -4.86
C THR A 67 5.29 2.84 -6.32
N VAL A 68 6.44 2.67 -6.94
CA VAL A 68 6.55 2.09 -8.29
C VAL A 68 5.99 0.67 -8.29
N ALA A 69 6.33 -0.15 -7.30
CA ALA A 69 5.80 -1.50 -7.15
C ALA A 69 4.27 -1.49 -6.98
N PHE A 70 3.72 -0.59 -6.16
CA PHE A 70 2.28 -0.39 -6.00
C PHE A 70 1.60 -0.11 -7.35
N LEU A 71 2.14 0.81 -8.14
CA LEU A 71 1.60 1.14 -9.46
C LEU A 71 1.71 -0.06 -10.42
N MET A 72 2.84 -0.76 -10.44
CA MET A 72 3.04 -1.94 -11.29
C MET A 72 2.05 -3.06 -10.99
N ILE A 73 1.85 -3.40 -9.71
CA ILE A 73 0.93 -4.46 -9.27
C ILE A 73 -0.50 -4.13 -9.69
N ASN A 74 -0.89 -2.85 -9.59
CA ASN A 74 -2.26 -2.41 -9.84
C ASN A 74 -2.53 -2.00 -11.30
N ALA A 75 -1.49 -1.89 -12.14
CA ALA A 75 -1.62 -1.60 -13.56
C ALA A 75 -2.15 -2.80 -14.39
N VAL A 76 -1.99 -4.02 -13.88
CA VAL A 76 -2.41 -5.24 -14.58
C VAL A 76 -3.72 -5.76 -13.98
N SER A 77 -4.70 -6.10 -14.83
CA SER A 77 -5.96 -6.70 -14.38
C SER A 77 -5.81 -8.18 -14.05
N ASN A 78 -6.70 -8.71 -13.19
CA ASN A 78 -6.70 -10.13 -12.87
C ASN A 78 -7.13 -10.97 -14.09
N GLY A 79 -8.02 -10.44 -14.94
CA GLY A 79 -8.43 -11.06 -16.20
C GLY A 79 -7.26 -11.25 -17.16
N GLN A 80 -6.38 -10.26 -17.31
CA GLN A 80 -5.16 -10.38 -18.12
C GLN A 80 -4.22 -11.49 -17.62
N VAL A 81 -4.09 -11.63 -16.30
CA VAL A 81 -3.25 -12.67 -15.67
C VAL A 81 -3.86 -14.06 -15.88
N ARG A 82 -5.20 -14.18 -15.83
CA ARG A 82 -5.90 -15.45 -16.08
C ARG A 82 -5.89 -15.84 -17.55
N GLY A 83 -5.85 -14.87 -18.46
CA GLY A 83 -5.90 -15.10 -19.92
C GLY A 83 -7.34 -15.13 -20.44
N ASP A 84 -8.24 -14.41 -19.78
CA ASP A 84 -9.62 -14.25 -20.26
C ASP A 84 -9.61 -13.47 -21.57
N SER A 85 -10.25 -14.03 -22.61
CA SER A 85 -10.15 -13.60 -24.01
C SER A 85 -10.57 -12.14 -24.29
N TYR A 86 -11.24 -11.50 -23.35
CA TYR A 86 -11.74 -10.13 -23.47
C TYR A 86 -10.75 -9.05 -23.03
N SER A 87 -9.60 -9.44 -22.47
CA SER A 87 -8.59 -8.52 -21.97
C SER A 87 -7.28 -8.56 -22.74
N GLU A 88 -7.35 -8.67 -24.07
CA GLU A 88 -6.15 -8.57 -24.93
C GLU A 88 -5.56 -7.15 -24.85
N GLY A 89 -4.79 -6.92 -23.77
CA GLY A 89 -3.90 -5.76 -23.68
C GLY A 89 -2.61 -5.99 -24.48
N CYS A 90 -1.84 -4.94 -24.72
CA CYS A 90 -0.59 -4.96 -25.47
C CYS A 90 0.46 -5.98 -24.97
N MET A 91 0.26 -6.57 -23.78
CA MET A 91 1.30 -7.36 -23.09
C MET A 91 1.05 -8.86 -23.07
N GLY A 92 -0.07 -9.37 -23.55
CA GLY A 92 -0.41 -10.81 -23.51
C GLY A 92 -0.40 -11.42 -22.10
N GLN A 93 -0.90 -12.64 -21.94
CA GLN A 93 -1.01 -13.33 -20.64
C GLN A 93 0.35 -13.53 -19.94
N THR A 94 1.36 -13.98 -20.68
CA THR A 94 2.69 -14.25 -20.12
C THR A 94 3.37 -12.96 -19.68
N GLY A 95 3.27 -11.89 -20.48
CA GLY A 95 3.81 -10.59 -20.12
C GLY A 95 3.15 -10.00 -18.86
N ALA A 96 1.83 -10.12 -18.73
CA ALA A 96 1.09 -9.69 -17.55
C ALA A 96 1.55 -10.43 -16.28
N ARG A 97 1.79 -11.73 -16.36
CA ARG A 97 2.31 -12.54 -15.23
C ARG A 97 3.72 -12.12 -14.81
N VAL A 98 4.62 -11.94 -15.79
CA VAL A 98 6.00 -11.49 -15.52
C VAL A 98 6.00 -10.09 -14.92
N TRP A 99 5.21 -9.18 -15.47
CA TRP A 99 5.07 -7.83 -14.95
C TRP A 99 4.59 -7.80 -13.49
N LEU A 100 3.56 -8.57 -13.19
CA LEU A 100 3.03 -8.70 -11.84
C LEU A 100 4.06 -9.31 -10.87
N PHE A 101 4.80 -10.33 -11.33
CA PHE A 101 5.87 -10.96 -10.55
C PHE A 101 6.96 -9.93 -10.19
N ILE A 102 7.43 -9.14 -11.17
CA ILE A 102 8.43 -8.09 -10.92
C ILE A 102 7.88 -7.05 -9.94
N GLY A 103 6.62 -6.64 -10.08
CA GLY A 103 5.96 -5.72 -9.15
C GLY A 103 5.96 -6.25 -7.70
N PHE A 104 5.62 -7.52 -7.50
CA PHE A 104 5.69 -8.13 -6.17
C PHE A 104 7.12 -8.26 -5.64
N MET A 105 8.08 -8.62 -6.49
CA MET A 105 9.49 -8.67 -6.07
C MET A 105 10.01 -7.32 -5.60
N LEU A 106 9.64 -6.22 -6.28
CA LEU A 106 9.99 -4.86 -5.86
C LEU A 106 9.29 -4.49 -4.55
N ALA A 107 8.00 -4.85 -4.39
CA ALA A 107 7.24 -4.56 -3.18
C ALA A 107 7.83 -5.26 -1.94
N PHE A 108 8.12 -6.55 -2.05
CA PHE A 108 8.78 -7.31 -0.97
C PHE A 108 10.20 -6.83 -0.73
N GLY A 109 10.96 -6.57 -1.79
CA GLY A 109 12.33 -6.06 -1.69
C GLY A 109 12.40 -4.73 -0.95
N SER A 110 11.49 -3.78 -1.26
CA SER A 110 11.43 -2.50 -0.56
C SER A 110 11.02 -2.65 0.90
N LEU A 111 10.11 -3.58 1.22
CA LEU A 111 9.71 -3.86 2.59
C LEU A 111 10.86 -4.45 3.40
N ILE A 112 11.59 -5.43 2.86
CA ILE A 112 12.77 -6.03 3.49
C ILE A 112 13.87 -4.98 3.68
N ALA A 113 14.12 -4.14 2.67
CA ALA A 113 15.09 -3.06 2.75
C ALA A 113 14.72 -2.04 3.84
N SER A 114 13.44 -1.70 3.99
CA SER A 114 12.96 -0.81 5.06
C SER A 114 13.16 -1.41 6.46
N MET A 115 12.95 -2.72 6.61
CA MET A 115 13.26 -3.44 7.86
C MET A 115 14.77 -3.40 8.15
N TRP A 116 15.59 -3.61 7.13
CA TRP A 116 17.04 -3.53 7.28
C TRP A 116 17.52 -2.13 7.71
N ILE A 117 16.93 -1.08 7.11
CA ILE A 117 17.19 0.32 7.50
C ILE A 117 16.80 0.54 8.97
N LEU A 118 15.62 0.08 9.39
CA LEU A 118 15.15 0.23 10.76
C LEU A 118 16.11 -0.46 11.76
N PHE A 119 16.35 -1.74 11.56
CA PHE A 119 17.16 -2.51 12.52
C PHE A 119 18.64 -2.21 12.39
N GLY A 120 19.20 -2.25 11.18
CA GLY A 120 20.63 -2.06 10.92
C GLY A 120 21.09 -0.61 11.05
N GLY A 121 20.25 0.33 10.62
CA GLY A 121 20.58 1.76 10.64
C GLY A 121 20.27 2.46 11.95
N PHE A 122 19.18 2.10 12.61
CA PHE A 122 18.69 2.84 13.79
C PHE A 122 18.69 2.04 15.09
N VAL A 123 18.31 0.76 15.09
CA VAL A 123 18.19 -0.01 16.34
C VAL A 123 19.53 -0.55 16.80
N VAL A 124 20.30 -1.23 15.94
CA VAL A 124 21.57 -1.88 16.30
C VAL A 124 22.67 -0.87 16.67
N PRO A 125 22.92 0.22 15.92
CA PRO A 125 23.92 1.20 16.31
C PRO A 125 23.64 1.83 17.67
N GLN A 126 22.37 2.08 17.97
CA GLN A 126 21.96 2.68 19.23
C GLN A 126 22.11 1.74 20.42
N THR A 127 21.89 0.43 20.23
CA THR A 127 22.13 -0.55 21.31
C THR A 127 23.60 -0.59 21.70
N LYS A 128 24.53 -0.42 20.74
CA LYS A 128 25.99 -0.36 21.04
C LYS A 128 26.38 0.96 21.73
N HIS A 129 25.79 2.09 21.30
CA HIS A 129 26.02 3.38 21.95
C HIS A 129 25.31 3.48 23.31
N PHE A 130 24.16 2.82 23.48
CA PHE A 130 23.39 2.86 24.73
C PHE A 130 24.20 2.36 25.95
N ILE A 131 25.05 1.34 25.78
CA ILE A 131 25.91 0.83 26.86
C ILE A 131 26.97 1.84 27.20
N VAL A 132 27.52 2.59 26.26
CA VAL A 132 28.59 3.56 26.45
C VAL A 132 28.04 4.93 26.90
N VAL A 133 26.92 5.37 26.35
CA VAL A 133 26.31 6.70 26.56
C VAL A 133 25.37 6.74 27.77
N MET A 134 24.78 5.61 28.17
CA MET A 134 24.06 5.49 29.44
C MET A 134 24.93 5.83 30.66
N PHE A 135 26.27 5.74 30.49
CA PHE A 135 27.19 6.12 31.52
C PHE A 135 27.62 7.60 31.51
N LEU A 136 27.39 8.34 30.42
CA LEU A 136 27.94 9.69 30.25
C LEU A 136 26.98 10.80 29.82
N PHE A 137 25.89 10.54 29.08
CA PHE A 137 24.96 11.61 28.63
C PHE A 137 23.57 11.07 28.30
N SER A 138 22.54 11.79 28.82
CA SER A 138 21.11 11.52 28.68
C SER A 138 20.55 11.98 27.32
N GLU A 139 21.04 11.52 26.18
CA GLU A 139 20.39 11.75 24.91
C GLU A 139 19.52 10.56 24.51
N LYS A 140 18.22 10.84 24.26
CA LYS A 140 17.27 9.81 23.82
C LYS A 140 17.61 9.34 22.41
N PRO A 141 17.63 8.03 22.17
CA PRO A 141 17.94 7.47 20.86
C PRO A 141 16.92 7.91 19.80
N VAL A 142 17.40 8.45 18.67
CA VAL A 142 16.55 8.88 17.53
C VAL A 142 16.28 7.67 16.64
N VAL A 143 15.22 6.90 16.95
CA VAL A 143 14.80 5.72 16.17
C VAL A 143 13.62 6.06 15.24
N TYR A 144 12.93 7.18 15.49
CA TYR A 144 11.71 7.57 14.79
C TYR A 144 11.84 7.60 13.25
N PRO A 145 12.91 8.15 12.62
CA PRO A 145 13.03 8.14 11.17
C PRO A 145 13.05 6.72 10.57
N GLY A 146 13.74 5.77 11.21
CA GLY A 146 13.74 4.36 10.78
C GLY A 146 12.36 3.72 10.88
N ILE A 147 11.64 3.98 11.96
CA ILE A 147 10.25 3.54 12.15
C ILE A 147 9.36 4.14 11.05
N ALA A 148 9.52 5.42 10.72
CA ALA A 148 8.75 6.08 9.66
C ALA A 148 8.98 5.45 8.28
N VAL A 149 10.22 5.14 7.92
CA VAL A 149 10.55 4.44 6.67
C VAL A 149 9.91 3.06 6.61
N PHE A 150 9.95 2.31 7.70
CA PHE A 150 9.32 0.99 7.76
C PHE A 150 7.79 1.07 7.61
N PHE A 151 7.13 1.93 8.38
CA PHE A 151 5.67 2.07 8.29
C PHE A 151 5.22 2.62 6.94
N GLN A 152 5.97 3.55 6.33
CA GLN A 152 5.69 4.00 4.97
C GLN A 152 5.63 2.80 4.01
N ASN A 153 6.66 1.97 3.98
CA ASN A 153 6.74 0.83 3.09
C ASN A 153 5.67 -0.22 3.40
N ALA A 154 5.41 -0.49 4.69
CA ALA A 154 4.37 -1.43 5.12
C ALA A 154 2.97 -0.94 4.68
N PHE A 155 2.63 0.32 4.88
CA PHE A 155 1.33 0.86 4.48
C PHE A 155 1.14 0.89 2.95
N ILE A 156 2.19 1.23 2.18
CA ILE A 156 2.15 1.16 0.72
C ILE A 156 1.96 -0.29 0.26
N PHE A 157 2.68 -1.24 0.86
CA PHE A 157 2.57 -2.66 0.56
C PHE A 157 1.16 -3.20 0.82
N PHE A 158 0.62 -3.00 2.03
CA PHE A 158 -0.73 -3.45 2.37
C PHE A 158 -1.80 -2.72 1.56
N GLY A 159 -1.63 -1.42 1.30
CA GLY A 159 -2.49 -0.65 0.40
C GLY A 159 -2.55 -1.27 -0.99
N GLY A 160 -1.40 -1.68 -1.54
CA GLY A 160 -1.32 -2.37 -2.82
C GLY A 160 -2.04 -3.71 -2.84
N LEU A 161 -1.90 -4.51 -1.77
CA LEU A 161 -2.62 -5.78 -1.63
C LEU A 161 -4.14 -5.57 -1.51
N VAL A 162 -4.57 -4.62 -0.68
CA VAL A 162 -6.00 -4.30 -0.52
C VAL A 162 -6.60 -3.84 -1.84
N PHE A 163 -5.91 -3.00 -2.59
CA PHE A 163 -6.39 -2.57 -3.90
C PHE A 163 -6.45 -3.72 -4.90
N LYS A 164 -5.41 -4.56 -4.97
CA LYS A 164 -5.31 -5.66 -5.92
C LYS A 164 -6.29 -6.79 -5.64
N PHE A 165 -6.41 -7.22 -4.39
CA PHE A 165 -7.21 -8.39 -3.99
C PHE A 165 -8.58 -8.02 -3.40
N GLY A 166 -8.75 -6.79 -2.94
CA GLY A 166 -10.02 -6.31 -2.39
C GLY A 166 -11.06 -6.00 -3.46
N ARG A 167 -10.64 -5.71 -4.69
CA ARG A 167 -11.53 -5.38 -5.80
C ARG A 167 -11.90 -6.63 -6.60
N THR A 168 -13.17 -6.70 -7.01
CA THR A 168 -13.66 -7.64 -8.03
C THR A 168 -13.67 -6.94 -9.37
N GLU A 169 -13.22 -7.63 -10.42
CA GLU A 169 -13.18 -7.10 -11.79
C GLU A 169 -14.47 -7.43 -12.59
N ASP A 170 -15.44 -8.09 -11.94
CA ASP A 170 -16.65 -8.62 -12.59
C ASP A 170 -17.70 -7.54 -12.96
N LEU A 171 -17.41 -6.25 -12.74
CA LEU A 171 -18.35 -5.15 -12.99
C LEU A 171 -18.37 -4.63 -14.44
N TRP A 172 -17.65 -5.26 -15.37
CA TRP A 172 -17.57 -4.85 -16.77
C TRP A 172 -17.95 -5.99 -17.75
N GLN A 173 -18.77 -6.94 -17.29
CA GLN A 173 -19.41 -7.95 -18.15
C GLN A 173 -20.82 -7.52 -18.54
#